data_4e3d421a88a1182a981958a49900ffe3
#
_entry.id   4e3d421a88a1182a981958a49900ffe3
#
_cell.length_a   1.000
_cell.length_b   1.000
_cell.length_c   1.000
_cell.angle_alpha   90.00
_cell.angle_beta   90.00
_cell.angle_gamma   90.00
#
_symmetry.space_group_name_H-M   'P 1'
#
loop_
_entity.id
_entity.type
_entity.pdbx_description
1 polymer ?
#
loop_
_entity_poly.entity_id
_entity_poly.type
_entity_poly.pdbx_seq_one_letter_code
_entity_poly.pdbx_strand_id
1 'polypeptide(L)'
;MSVILEAHRGAASDYPENTLVAMKAAVALGYGMIELDTKFTADNRCVILHDRTLARTARRADGSCIEDDVRVENCTLEALKTLDFGRWQDEKFAGEPIPTLEEVLELALETRVPLKFDNVLQSHTPEQQEILFATAEKMGALNVAGFTTNSVEFAGKILERLPSAQIHYDGAPDAESIAAITSIVPPSQLTVWLRYHNERTAWCRTPAVTPELAAEVKKHARIGLWLLTRPEELRDAEALGADFVETDGSLRP
;
A
#
# COMPACT_ATOMS: atom_id res chain seq x y z
N MET A 1 -8.95 10.21 19.80
CA MET A 1 -9.21 8.93 19.11
C MET A 1 -7.87 8.23 19.01
N SER A 2 -7.78 6.93 19.22
CA SER A 2 -6.54 6.19 19.04
C SER A 2 -6.16 6.19 17.54
N VAL A 3 -4.87 6.30 17.25
CA VAL A 3 -4.32 6.18 15.89
C VAL A 3 -4.61 4.78 15.35
N ILE A 4 -4.98 4.69 14.07
CA ILE A 4 -5.18 3.40 13.37
C ILE A 4 -3.83 2.94 12.83
N LEU A 5 -3.41 1.73 13.19
CA LEU A 5 -2.21 1.14 12.62
C LEU A 5 -2.50 0.51 11.26
N GLU A 6 -1.64 0.83 10.30
CA GLU A 6 -1.59 0.26 8.96
C GLU A 6 -0.42 -0.70 8.84
N ALA A 7 -0.69 -1.89 8.33
CA ALA A 7 0.32 -2.92 8.11
C ALA A 7 0.94 -2.77 6.71
N HIS A 8 2.17 -2.27 6.64
CA HIS A 8 2.96 -2.14 5.41
C HIS A 8 3.26 -3.52 4.82
N ARG A 9 2.69 -3.82 3.65
CA ARG A 9 2.75 -5.12 2.95
C ARG A 9 2.20 -6.30 3.78
N GLY A 10 1.23 -6.00 4.67
CA GLY A 10 0.77 -6.94 5.68
C GLY A 10 1.63 -6.92 6.95
N ALA A 11 1.55 -7.96 7.79
CA ALA A 11 2.37 -8.08 9.00
C ALA A 11 3.82 -8.51 8.65
N ALA A 12 4.52 -7.71 7.83
CA ALA A 12 5.76 -8.09 7.14
C ALA A 12 6.97 -8.31 8.06
N SER A 13 6.94 -7.86 9.34
CA SER A 13 8.00 -8.17 10.29
C SER A 13 8.10 -9.67 10.62
N ASP A 14 7.00 -10.40 10.57
CA ASP A 14 6.92 -11.80 10.98
C ASP A 14 6.43 -12.74 9.88
N TYR A 15 5.88 -12.19 8.80
CA TYR A 15 5.26 -12.92 7.70
C TYR A 15 5.82 -12.45 6.36
N PRO A 16 5.83 -13.30 5.31
CA PRO A 16 6.32 -12.90 4.00
C PRO A 16 5.48 -11.75 3.42
N GLU A 17 6.15 -10.63 3.14
CA GLU A 17 5.52 -9.40 2.62
C GLU A 17 4.65 -9.66 1.39
N ASN A 18 3.57 -8.88 1.24
CA ASN A 18 2.68 -8.93 0.07
C ASN A 18 2.07 -10.32 -0.22
N THR A 19 1.86 -11.14 0.81
CA THR A 19 1.19 -12.45 0.69
C THR A 19 -0.14 -12.45 1.44
N LEU A 20 -1.03 -13.38 1.08
CA LEU A 20 -2.30 -13.53 1.80
C LEU A 20 -2.10 -13.96 3.26
N VAL A 21 -1.06 -14.74 3.56
CA VAL A 21 -0.77 -15.12 4.96
C VAL A 21 -0.37 -13.91 5.79
N ALA A 22 0.43 -12.97 5.24
CA ALA A 22 0.80 -11.73 5.93
C ALA A 22 -0.41 -10.80 6.14
N MET A 23 -1.30 -10.69 5.16
CA MET A 23 -2.50 -9.86 5.24
C MET A 23 -3.53 -10.45 6.23
N LYS A 24 -3.77 -11.76 6.21
CA LYS A 24 -4.62 -12.44 7.19
C LYS A 24 -4.07 -12.31 8.61
N ALA A 25 -2.74 -12.37 8.77
CA ALA A 25 -2.10 -12.12 10.06
C ALA A 25 -2.31 -10.67 10.53
N ALA A 26 -2.18 -9.68 9.64
CA ALA A 26 -2.46 -8.28 9.96
C ALA A 26 -3.91 -8.08 10.44
N VAL A 27 -4.88 -8.68 9.76
CA VAL A 27 -6.29 -8.68 10.20
C VAL A 27 -6.45 -9.31 11.58
N ALA A 28 -5.86 -10.48 11.80
CA ALA A 28 -5.96 -11.21 13.08
C ALA A 28 -5.29 -10.47 14.24
N LEU A 29 -4.25 -9.69 13.97
CA LEU A 29 -3.55 -8.84 14.93
C LEU A 29 -4.30 -7.53 15.23
N GLY A 30 -5.33 -7.17 14.45
CA GLY A 30 -6.16 -5.99 14.67
C GLY A 30 -5.70 -4.73 13.93
N TYR A 31 -4.84 -4.84 12.92
CA TYR A 31 -4.52 -3.69 12.07
C TYR A 31 -5.78 -3.18 11.36
N GLY A 32 -5.95 -1.87 11.32
CA GLY A 32 -7.15 -1.24 10.75
C GLY A 32 -7.03 -0.88 9.28
N MET A 33 -5.85 -1.10 8.66
CA MET A 33 -5.58 -0.92 7.23
C MET A 33 -4.40 -1.81 6.82
N ILE A 34 -4.34 -2.22 5.56
CA ILE A 34 -3.23 -2.97 4.97
C ILE A 34 -2.76 -2.24 3.73
N GLU A 35 -1.47 -1.92 3.68
CA GLU A 35 -0.83 -1.41 2.47
C GLU A 35 -0.29 -2.58 1.63
N LEU A 36 -0.26 -2.41 0.33
CA LEU A 36 0.22 -3.40 -0.63
C LEU A 36 0.66 -2.78 -1.96
N ASP A 37 1.55 -3.49 -2.65
CA ASP A 37 2.13 -3.10 -3.93
C ASP A 37 1.56 -3.90 -5.09
N THR A 38 1.23 -3.22 -6.20
CA THR A 38 0.71 -3.88 -7.40
C THR A 38 1.76 -3.99 -8.50
N LYS A 39 1.75 -5.11 -9.23
CA LYS A 39 2.50 -5.33 -10.46
C LYS A 39 1.60 -6.02 -11.48
N PHE A 40 1.99 -5.95 -12.75
CA PHE A 40 1.29 -6.62 -13.83
C PHE A 40 2.17 -7.66 -14.50
N THR A 41 1.57 -8.81 -14.80
CA THR A 41 2.17 -9.92 -15.50
C THR A 41 2.18 -9.70 -17.02
N ALA A 42 2.87 -10.58 -17.77
CA ALA A 42 2.90 -10.55 -19.24
C ALA A 42 1.51 -10.71 -19.89
N ASP A 43 0.59 -11.37 -19.20
CA ASP A 43 -0.80 -11.58 -19.60
C ASP A 43 -1.77 -10.58 -18.92
N ASN A 44 -1.26 -9.40 -18.51
CA ASN A 44 -2.01 -8.30 -17.90
C ASN A 44 -2.86 -8.68 -16.68
N ARG A 45 -2.38 -9.62 -15.85
CA ARG A 45 -3.00 -9.93 -14.57
C ARG A 45 -2.32 -9.12 -13.47
N CYS A 46 -3.13 -8.46 -12.64
CA CYS A 46 -2.61 -7.72 -11.50
C CYS A 46 -2.28 -8.69 -10.34
N VAL A 47 -1.03 -8.63 -9.87
CA VAL A 47 -0.50 -9.41 -8.75
C VAL A 47 0.08 -8.49 -7.69
N ILE A 48 0.21 -8.99 -6.46
CA ILE A 48 0.69 -8.22 -5.32
C ILE A 48 2.15 -8.57 -5.07
N LEU A 49 3.03 -7.61 -5.33
CA LEU A 49 4.48 -7.75 -5.22
C LEU A 49 5.16 -6.38 -5.23
N HIS A 50 6.16 -6.17 -4.36
CA HIS A 50 6.89 -4.90 -4.34
C HIS A 50 7.91 -4.77 -5.48
N ASP A 51 8.77 -5.74 -5.64
CA ASP A 51 9.90 -5.66 -6.58
C ASP A 51 9.44 -5.89 -8.03
N ARG A 52 10.18 -5.33 -8.97
CA ARG A 52 9.99 -5.65 -10.39
C ARG A 52 10.55 -7.02 -10.76
N THR A 53 11.50 -7.54 -9.95
CA THR A 53 12.13 -8.86 -10.18
C THR A 53 11.72 -9.85 -9.10
N LEU A 54 11.85 -11.12 -9.37
CA LEU A 54 11.41 -12.21 -8.49
C LEU A 54 12.47 -12.64 -7.47
N ALA A 55 13.74 -12.27 -7.68
CA ALA A 55 14.90 -12.85 -6.98
C ALA A 55 14.82 -12.75 -5.45
N ARG A 56 14.34 -11.64 -4.90
CA ARG A 56 14.32 -11.41 -3.46
C ARG A 56 13.27 -12.26 -2.74
N THR A 57 12.03 -12.27 -3.25
CA THR A 57 10.87 -12.80 -2.53
C THR A 57 10.24 -14.04 -3.17
N ALA A 58 10.80 -14.55 -4.28
CA ALA A 58 10.34 -15.79 -4.87
C ALA A 58 11.39 -16.91 -4.81
N ARG A 59 10.91 -18.14 -4.75
CA ARG A 59 11.72 -19.36 -4.85
C ARG A 59 11.05 -20.34 -5.83
N ARG A 60 11.83 -21.23 -6.45
CA ARG A 60 11.26 -22.38 -7.16
C ARG A 60 10.65 -23.37 -6.17
N ALA A 61 9.84 -24.29 -6.65
CA ALA A 61 9.19 -25.29 -5.82
C ALA A 61 10.20 -26.17 -5.02
N ASP A 62 11.41 -26.35 -5.54
CA ASP A 62 12.50 -27.06 -4.86
C ASP A 62 13.26 -26.18 -3.83
N GLY A 63 12.86 -24.91 -3.67
CA GLY A 63 13.48 -23.94 -2.78
C GLY A 63 14.67 -23.18 -3.37
N SER A 64 15.09 -23.46 -4.61
CA SER A 64 16.18 -22.74 -5.24
C SER A 64 15.81 -21.29 -5.58
N CYS A 65 16.83 -20.40 -5.59
CA CYS A 65 16.65 -18.99 -5.91
C CYS A 65 16.26 -18.78 -7.38
N ILE A 66 15.56 -17.67 -7.62
CA ILE A 66 15.29 -17.17 -8.97
C ILE A 66 16.45 -16.25 -9.38
N GLU A 67 16.77 -16.20 -10.65
CA GLU A 67 17.80 -15.32 -11.23
C GLU A 67 17.41 -13.84 -11.05
N ASP A 68 18.41 -12.96 -10.88
CA ASP A 68 18.20 -11.55 -10.52
C ASP A 68 17.45 -10.72 -11.59
N ASP A 69 17.49 -11.14 -12.85
CA ASP A 69 16.90 -10.43 -13.98
C ASP A 69 15.50 -10.92 -14.40
N VAL A 70 14.96 -11.94 -13.73
CA VAL A 70 13.60 -12.44 -14.02
C VAL A 70 12.56 -11.43 -13.51
N ARG A 71 11.86 -10.78 -14.44
CA ARG A 71 10.90 -9.71 -14.16
C ARG A 71 9.47 -10.22 -14.21
N VAL A 72 8.63 -9.69 -13.31
CA VAL A 72 7.20 -10.01 -13.23
C VAL A 72 6.49 -9.78 -14.57
N GLU A 73 6.77 -8.66 -15.22
CA GLU A 73 6.17 -8.26 -16.50
C GLU A 73 6.49 -9.20 -17.67
N ASN A 74 7.46 -10.10 -17.50
CA ASN A 74 7.84 -11.11 -18.49
C ASN A 74 7.27 -12.51 -18.18
N CYS A 75 6.55 -12.66 -17.06
CA CYS A 75 5.99 -13.94 -16.62
C CYS A 75 4.45 -13.90 -16.72
N THR A 76 3.82 -15.00 -17.11
CA THR A 76 2.36 -15.15 -17.00
C THR A 76 1.95 -15.41 -15.55
N LEU A 77 0.69 -15.13 -15.20
CA LEU A 77 0.16 -15.48 -13.88
C LEU A 77 0.30 -16.98 -13.58
N GLU A 78 0.04 -17.85 -14.58
CA GLU A 78 0.17 -19.29 -14.45
C GLU A 78 1.61 -19.67 -14.03
N ALA A 79 2.62 -19.09 -14.69
CA ALA A 79 4.02 -19.32 -14.34
C ALA A 79 4.34 -18.82 -12.92
N LEU A 80 3.87 -17.64 -12.53
CA LEU A 80 4.10 -17.09 -11.17
C LEU A 80 3.45 -17.94 -10.08
N LYS A 81 2.26 -18.51 -10.33
CA LYS A 81 1.57 -19.38 -9.37
C LYS A 81 2.28 -20.73 -9.13
N THR A 82 3.31 -21.09 -9.93
CA THR A 82 4.18 -22.25 -9.66
C THR A 82 5.33 -21.97 -8.70
N LEU A 83 5.54 -20.69 -8.36
CA LEU A 83 6.62 -20.24 -7.48
C LEU A 83 6.13 -20.12 -6.03
N ASP A 84 7.09 -20.12 -5.13
CA ASP A 84 6.89 -19.98 -3.68
C ASP A 84 7.32 -18.59 -3.23
N PHE A 85 6.39 -17.81 -2.68
CA PHE A 85 6.60 -16.45 -2.19
C PHE A 85 6.67 -16.36 -0.66
N GLY A 86 6.70 -17.49 0.04
CA GLY A 86 6.78 -17.55 1.50
C GLY A 86 8.12 -18.02 2.03
N ARG A 87 8.70 -19.04 1.41
CA ARG A 87 9.91 -19.74 1.88
C ARG A 87 11.13 -18.83 2.08
N TRP A 88 11.24 -17.75 1.32
CA TRP A 88 12.36 -16.80 1.45
C TRP A 88 12.43 -16.16 2.85
N GLN A 89 11.27 -15.99 3.50
CA GLN A 89 11.14 -15.44 4.84
C GLN A 89 11.43 -16.51 5.92
N ASP A 90 10.76 -17.66 5.81
CA ASP A 90 10.90 -18.78 6.74
C ASP A 90 10.32 -20.05 6.07
N GLU A 91 10.94 -21.22 6.30
CA GLU A 91 10.49 -22.51 5.77
C GLU A 91 9.04 -22.86 6.16
N LYS A 92 8.55 -22.37 7.29
CA LYS A 92 7.15 -22.59 7.72
C LYS A 92 6.12 -21.97 6.77
N PHE A 93 6.53 -21.03 5.91
CA PHE A 93 5.70 -20.40 4.89
C PHE A 93 5.90 -21.00 3.49
N ALA A 94 6.56 -22.16 3.41
CA ALA A 94 6.79 -22.80 2.13
C ALA A 94 5.47 -23.11 1.40
N GLY A 95 5.44 -22.80 0.11
CA GLY A 95 4.27 -23.03 -0.76
C GLY A 95 3.27 -21.87 -0.78
N GLU A 96 3.57 -20.72 -0.16
CA GLU A 96 2.70 -19.52 -0.24
C GLU A 96 2.74 -18.96 -1.67
N PRO A 97 1.58 -18.87 -2.37
CA PRO A 97 1.53 -18.36 -3.72
C PRO A 97 1.53 -16.84 -3.77
N ILE A 98 1.90 -16.25 -4.92
CA ILE A 98 1.69 -14.81 -5.17
C ILE A 98 0.19 -14.49 -5.18
N PRO A 99 -0.28 -13.47 -4.45
CA PRO A 99 -1.69 -13.07 -4.51
C PRO A 99 -2.02 -12.32 -5.79
N THR A 100 -3.26 -12.46 -6.25
CA THR A 100 -3.85 -11.58 -7.27
C THR A 100 -4.62 -10.43 -6.63
N LEU A 101 -4.94 -9.42 -7.44
CA LEU A 101 -5.80 -8.31 -7.02
C LEU A 101 -7.16 -8.80 -6.50
N GLU A 102 -7.76 -9.75 -7.20
CA GLU A 102 -9.07 -10.30 -6.83
C GLU A 102 -9.02 -10.97 -5.45
N GLU A 103 -7.97 -11.78 -5.19
CA GLU A 103 -7.80 -12.49 -3.90
C GLU A 103 -7.65 -11.51 -2.71
N VAL A 104 -6.93 -10.40 -2.88
CA VAL A 104 -6.77 -9.42 -1.80
C VAL A 104 -8.01 -8.55 -1.61
N LEU A 105 -8.72 -8.19 -2.69
CA LEU A 105 -10.01 -7.49 -2.59
C LEU A 105 -11.08 -8.36 -1.91
N GLU A 106 -11.11 -9.66 -2.21
CA GLU A 106 -12.00 -10.62 -1.54
C GLU A 106 -11.74 -10.65 -0.03
N LEU A 107 -10.47 -10.77 0.39
CA LEU A 107 -10.08 -10.69 1.79
C LEU A 107 -10.54 -9.37 2.45
N ALA A 108 -10.36 -8.23 1.77
CA ALA A 108 -10.78 -6.93 2.30
C ALA A 108 -12.29 -6.82 2.46
N LEU A 109 -13.07 -7.35 1.51
CA LEU A 109 -14.54 -7.39 1.58
C LEU A 109 -15.04 -8.28 2.74
N GLU A 110 -14.43 -9.46 2.92
CA GLU A 110 -14.77 -10.40 3.99
C GLU A 110 -14.48 -9.82 5.37
N THR A 111 -13.30 -9.20 5.53
CA THR A 111 -12.81 -8.73 6.83
C THR A 111 -13.22 -7.29 7.14
N ARG A 112 -13.60 -6.51 6.12
CA ARG A 112 -13.86 -5.07 6.17
C ARG A 112 -12.63 -4.24 6.58
N VAL A 113 -11.43 -4.81 6.46
CA VAL A 113 -10.17 -4.08 6.64
C VAL A 113 -9.80 -3.46 5.31
N PRO A 114 -9.71 -2.11 5.20
CA PRO A 114 -9.38 -1.45 3.95
C PRO A 114 -7.94 -1.73 3.50
N LEU A 115 -7.77 -1.74 2.18
CA LEU A 115 -6.48 -1.82 1.51
C LEU A 115 -6.05 -0.42 1.06
N LYS A 116 -4.77 -0.12 1.18
CA LYS A 116 -4.11 1.01 0.53
C LYS A 116 -3.18 0.49 -0.56
N PHE A 117 -3.52 0.76 -1.82
CA PHE A 117 -2.63 0.48 -2.94
C PHE A 117 -1.54 1.56 -3.03
N ASP A 118 -0.27 1.16 -3.06
CA ASP A 118 0.87 2.09 -3.12
C ASP A 118 0.88 2.94 -4.40
N ASN A 119 1.64 4.04 -4.40
CA ASN A 119 1.70 5.05 -5.47
C ASN A 119 2.25 4.55 -6.82
N VAL A 120 2.68 3.30 -6.90
CA VAL A 120 3.09 2.65 -8.16
C VAL A 120 1.98 2.66 -9.23
N LEU A 121 0.71 2.85 -8.83
CA LEU A 121 -0.46 2.88 -9.72
C LEU A 121 -0.30 3.84 -10.89
N GLN A 122 0.26 5.03 -10.65
CA GLN A 122 0.46 6.04 -11.69
C GLN A 122 1.53 5.64 -12.72
N SER A 123 2.38 4.66 -12.41
CA SER A 123 3.39 4.12 -13.32
C SER A 123 2.88 2.99 -14.21
N HIS A 124 1.69 2.47 -13.95
CA HIS A 124 1.04 1.47 -14.78
C HIS A 124 0.52 2.10 -16.08
N THR A 125 0.38 1.29 -17.14
CA THR A 125 -0.24 1.76 -18.38
C THR A 125 -1.70 2.12 -18.16
N PRO A 126 -2.32 2.99 -18.99
CA PRO A 126 -3.73 3.30 -18.87
C PRO A 126 -4.65 2.08 -18.89
N GLU A 127 -4.30 1.05 -19.66
CA GLU A 127 -5.03 -0.23 -19.71
C GLU A 127 -4.93 -0.96 -18.35
N GLN A 128 -3.74 -1.02 -17.77
CA GLN A 128 -3.51 -1.65 -16.46
C GLN A 128 -4.22 -0.91 -15.32
N GLN A 129 -4.22 0.42 -15.38
CA GLN A 129 -4.98 1.25 -14.43
C GLN A 129 -6.49 0.94 -14.53
N GLU A 130 -7.03 0.86 -15.75
CA GLU A 130 -8.44 0.51 -15.95
C GLU A 130 -8.76 -0.92 -15.48
N ILE A 131 -7.88 -1.90 -15.69
CA ILE A 131 -8.06 -3.26 -15.15
C ILE A 131 -8.22 -3.22 -13.64
N LEU A 132 -7.36 -2.46 -12.94
CA LEU A 132 -7.42 -2.33 -11.48
C LEU A 132 -8.72 -1.65 -11.03
N PHE A 133 -9.07 -0.53 -11.62
CA PHE A 133 -10.29 0.23 -11.28
C PHE A 133 -11.56 -0.56 -11.57
N ALA A 134 -11.65 -1.18 -12.75
CA ALA A 134 -12.80 -1.99 -13.16
C ALA A 134 -12.95 -3.25 -12.28
N THR A 135 -11.82 -3.85 -11.84
CA THR A 135 -11.87 -5.01 -10.93
C THR A 135 -12.41 -4.60 -9.57
N ALA A 136 -11.91 -3.52 -8.97
CA ALA A 136 -12.41 -3.02 -7.68
C ALA A 136 -13.89 -2.63 -7.75
N GLU A 137 -14.32 -1.97 -8.84
CA GLU A 137 -15.72 -1.59 -9.07
C GLU A 137 -16.62 -2.81 -9.24
N LYS A 138 -16.24 -3.75 -10.11
CA LYS A 138 -16.99 -4.98 -10.38
C LYS A 138 -17.18 -5.86 -9.14
N MET A 139 -16.18 -5.92 -8.29
CA MET A 139 -16.26 -6.65 -7.01
C MET A 139 -17.02 -5.89 -5.93
N GLY A 140 -17.40 -4.63 -6.15
CA GLY A 140 -18.04 -3.78 -5.13
C GLY A 140 -17.09 -3.39 -4.00
N ALA A 141 -15.78 -3.35 -4.27
CA ALA A 141 -14.73 -3.17 -3.28
C ALA A 141 -14.28 -1.71 -3.10
N LEU A 142 -14.94 -0.73 -3.72
CA LEU A 142 -14.53 0.69 -3.66
C LEU A 142 -14.54 1.28 -2.25
N ASN A 143 -15.32 0.72 -1.34
CA ASN A 143 -15.38 1.13 0.07
C ASN A 143 -14.24 0.57 0.93
N VAL A 144 -13.49 -0.39 0.40
CA VAL A 144 -12.33 -1.02 1.06
C VAL A 144 -11.05 -0.89 0.24
N ALA A 145 -11.07 -0.15 -0.87
CA ALA A 145 -9.92 0.10 -1.74
C ALA A 145 -9.55 1.59 -1.72
N GLY A 146 -8.35 1.91 -1.26
CA GLY A 146 -7.77 3.25 -1.28
C GLY A 146 -6.63 3.34 -2.28
N PHE A 147 -6.56 4.43 -3.04
CA PHE A 147 -5.61 4.60 -4.14
C PHE A 147 -4.59 5.67 -3.80
N THR A 148 -3.32 5.31 -3.76
CA THR A 148 -2.24 6.25 -3.44
C THR A 148 -1.68 6.90 -4.71
N THR A 149 -1.39 8.19 -4.61
CA THR A 149 -0.71 8.96 -5.66
C THR A 149 0.07 10.12 -5.08
N ASN A 150 1.18 10.47 -5.72
CA ASN A 150 1.91 11.72 -5.47
C ASN A 150 1.59 12.82 -6.51
N SER A 151 0.62 12.59 -7.40
CA SER A 151 0.21 13.49 -8.47
C SER A 151 -1.23 13.97 -8.29
N VAL A 152 -1.42 15.28 -8.20
CA VAL A 152 -2.76 15.92 -8.19
C VAL A 152 -3.53 15.60 -9.46
N GLU A 153 -2.85 15.62 -10.63
CA GLU A 153 -3.47 15.26 -11.92
C GLU A 153 -3.99 13.83 -11.91
N PHE A 154 -3.18 12.89 -11.40
CA PHE A 154 -3.60 11.49 -11.35
C PHE A 154 -4.73 11.25 -10.34
N ALA A 155 -4.74 11.96 -9.21
CA ALA A 155 -5.87 11.96 -8.28
C ALA A 155 -7.17 12.41 -8.99
N GLY A 156 -7.09 13.45 -9.82
CA GLY A 156 -8.20 13.90 -10.66
C GLY A 156 -8.72 12.80 -11.60
N LYS A 157 -7.81 12.09 -12.28
CA LYS A 157 -8.17 10.96 -13.17
C LYS A 157 -8.84 9.81 -12.40
N ILE A 158 -8.36 9.50 -11.19
CA ILE A 158 -9.01 8.49 -10.35
C ILE A 158 -10.44 8.92 -10.02
N LEU A 159 -10.66 10.17 -9.59
CA LEU A 159 -11.99 10.67 -9.21
C LEU A 159 -12.93 10.82 -10.41
N GLU A 160 -12.44 11.15 -11.60
CA GLU A 160 -13.25 11.12 -12.83
C GLU A 160 -13.77 9.71 -13.12
N ARG A 161 -12.94 8.69 -12.91
CA ARG A 161 -13.30 7.27 -13.14
C ARG A 161 -14.08 6.67 -11.99
N LEU A 162 -13.72 7.01 -10.75
CA LEU A 162 -14.27 6.48 -9.50
C LEU A 162 -14.59 7.63 -8.53
N PRO A 163 -15.74 8.31 -8.65
CA PRO A 163 -16.03 9.53 -7.87
C PRO A 163 -16.07 9.35 -6.34
N SER A 164 -16.26 8.13 -5.86
CA SER A 164 -16.27 7.81 -4.42
C SER A 164 -14.96 7.22 -3.90
N ALA A 165 -13.90 7.18 -4.71
CA ALA A 165 -12.63 6.58 -4.33
C ALA A 165 -12.01 7.28 -3.12
N GLN A 166 -11.37 6.50 -2.23
CA GLN A 166 -10.51 7.03 -1.19
C GLN A 166 -9.13 7.32 -1.80
N ILE A 167 -8.67 8.55 -1.65
CA ILE A 167 -7.38 9.02 -2.17
C ILE A 167 -6.39 9.14 -1.02
N HIS A 168 -5.26 8.47 -1.18
CA HIS A 168 -4.10 8.58 -0.32
C HIS A 168 -3.03 9.39 -1.06
N TYR A 169 -2.78 10.63 -0.60
CA TYR A 169 -1.81 11.51 -1.24
C TYR A 169 -0.48 11.48 -0.48
N ASP A 170 0.58 11.06 -1.13
CA ASP A 170 1.96 11.01 -0.62
C ASP A 170 2.93 11.92 -1.38
N GLY A 171 2.38 12.92 -2.06
CA GLY A 171 3.15 13.92 -2.82
C GLY A 171 3.86 14.95 -1.95
N ALA A 172 4.32 16.02 -2.58
CA ALA A 172 4.99 17.11 -1.87
C ALA A 172 4.07 17.74 -0.82
N PRO A 173 4.53 17.88 0.44
CA PRO A 173 3.71 18.43 1.52
C PRO A 173 3.84 19.96 1.66
N ASP A 174 4.13 20.66 0.56
CA ASP A 174 4.16 22.12 0.53
C ASP A 174 2.74 22.73 0.39
N ALA A 175 2.60 24.00 0.71
CA ALA A 175 1.32 24.70 0.74
C ALA A 175 0.60 24.69 -0.62
N GLU A 176 1.34 24.77 -1.74
CA GLU A 176 0.78 24.75 -3.09
C GLU A 176 0.20 23.38 -3.41
N SER A 177 0.97 22.31 -3.18
CA SER A 177 0.55 20.93 -3.42
C SER A 177 -0.63 20.53 -2.55
N ILE A 178 -0.62 20.91 -1.26
CA ILE A 178 -1.74 20.66 -0.33
C ILE A 178 -2.99 21.42 -0.78
N ALA A 179 -2.87 22.70 -1.15
CA ALA A 179 -4.01 23.48 -1.66
C ALA A 179 -4.57 22.86 -2.96
N ALA A 180 -3.69 22.40 -3.86
CA ALA A 180 -4.10 21.78 -5.11
C ALA A 180 -4.88 20.47 -4.88
N ILE A 181 -4.35 19.54 -4.08
CA ILE A 181 -5.02 18.26 -3.84
C ILE A 181 -6.34 18.44 -3.07
N THR A 182 -6.39 19.34 -2.09
CA THR A 182 -7.60 19.62 -1.29
C THR A 182 -8.68 20.36 -2.08
N SER A 183 -8.32 21.01 -3.20
CA SER A 183 -9.28 21.65 -4.09
C SER A 183 -10.08 20.67 -4.94
N ILE A 184 -9.57 19.45 -5.17
CA ILE A 184 -10.19 18.45 -6.04
C ILE A 184 -10.69 17.22 -5.28
N VAL A 185 -10.10 16.88 -4.12
CA VAL A 185 -10.49 15.71 -3.33
C VAL A 185 -11.26 16.15 -2.10
N PRO A 186 -12.51 15.67 -1.89
CA PRO A 186 -13.28 16.00 -0.68
C PRO A 186 -12.55 15.54 0.60
N PRO A 187 -12.62 16.29 1.73
CA PRO A 187 -11.95 15.93 2.97
C PRO A 187 -12.26 14.52 3.49
N SER A 188 -13.48 14.03 3.27
CA SER A 188 -13.91 12.66 3.66
C SER A 188 -13.26 11.55 2.84
N GLN A 189 -12.71 11.88 1.67
CA GLN A 189 -12.06 10.95 0.76
C GLN A 189 -10.53 11.08 0.76
N LEU A 190 -9.96 12.10 1.44
CA LEU A 190 -8.55 12.42 1.39
C LEU A 190 -7.80 12.00 2.67
N THR A 191 -6.71 11.27 2.50
CA THR A 191 -5.66 11.09 3.51
C THR A 191 -4.34 11.58 2.93
N VAL A 192 -3.68 12.52 3.60
CA VAL A 192 -2.34 12.99 3.23
C VAL A 192 -1.31 12.24 4.06
N TRP A 193 -0.39 11.58 3.37
CA TRP A 193 0.67 10.81 4.00
C TRP A 193 1.93 11.64 4.14
N LEU A 194 2.40 11.81 5.37
CA LEU A 194 3.55 12.63 5.73
C LEU A 194 4.66 11.73 6.26
N ARG A 195 5.90 12.07 5.89
CA ARG A 195 7.07 11.35 6.37
C ARG A 195 7.35 11.71 7.82
N TYR A 196 7.51 10.71 8.68
CA TYR A 196 7.84 10.91 10.07
C TYR A 196 9.34 11.13 10.29
N HIS A 197 10.21 10.23 9.79
CA HIS A 197 11.65 10.31 10.00
C HIS A 197 12.34 11.33 9.12
N ASN A 198 13.35 12.00 9.65
CA ASN A 198 14.11 13.04 8.94
C ASN A 198 15.29 12.48 8.12
N GLU A 199 15.52 11.17 8.15
CA GLU A 199 16.60 10.54 7.39
C GLU A 199 16.31 10.60 5.90
N ARG A 200 17.19 11.32 5.16
CA ARG A 200 17.08 11.42 3.71
C ARG A 200 17.58 10.14 3.06
N THR A 201 16.70 9.45 2.37
CA THR A 201 17.06 8.33 1.52
C THR A 201 17.22 8.77 0.06
N ALA A 202 17.87 7.95 -0.76
CA ALA A 202 18.09 8.28 -2.18
C ALA A 202 16.77 8.42 -2.97
N TRP A 203 15.69 7.80 -2.50
CA TRP A 203 14.38 7.75 -3.14
C TRP A 203 13.31 8.61 -2.46
N CYS A 204 13.55 9.12 -1.25
CA CYS A 204 12.63 10.02 -0.56
C CYS A 204 13.30 11.33 -0.16
N ARG A 205 12.86 12.44 -0.76
CA ARG A 205 13.38 13.80 -0.55
C ARG A 205 12.39 14.73 0.15
N THR A 206 11.16 14.28 0.44
CA THR A 206 10.17 15.09 1.15
C THR A 206 10.67 15.40 2.56
N PRO A 207 10.42 16.61 3.09
CA PRO A 207 10.77 16.94 4.48
C PRO A 207 9.96 16.07 5.45
N ALA A 208 10.50 15.86 6.65
CA ALA A 208 9.74 15.26 7.73
C ALA A 208 8.58 16.17 8.17
N VAL A 209 7.54 15.56 8.72
CA VAL A 209 6.38 16.28 9.27
C VAL A 209 6.83 17.22 10.39
N THR A 210 6.22 18.42 10.43
CA THR A 210 6.30 19.35 11.57
C THR A 210 4.92 19.55 12.18
N PRO A 211 4.82 20.00 13.44
CA PRO A 211 3.52 20.30 14.06
C PRO A 211 2.69 21.31 13.25
N GLU A 212 3.34 22.31 12.64
CA GLU A 212 2.67 23.33 11.82
C GLU A 212 2.09 22.73 10.54
N LEU A 213 2.88 21.87 9.85
CA LEU A 213 2.41 21.18 8.66
C LEU A 213 1.26 20.22 8.98
N ALA A 214 1.37 19.43 10.06
CA ALA A 214 0.31 18.54 10.50
C ALA A 214 -0.97 19.31 10.82
N ALA A 215 -0.87 20.42 11.55
CA ALA A 215 -2.01 21.28 11.89
C ALA A 215 -2.66 21.90 10.63
N GLU A 216 -1.88 22.23 9.61
CA GLU A 216 -2.42 22.74 8.34
C GLU A 216 -3.16 21.66 7.58
N VAL A 217 -2.54 20.50 7.37
CA VAL A 217 -3.17 19.37 6.67
C VAL A 217 -4.46 18.93 7.35
N LYS A 218 -4.47 18.88 8.71
CA LYS A 218 -5.64 18.43 9.49
C LYS A 218 -6.90 19.25 9.27
N LYS A 219 -6.79 20.50 8.81
CA LYS A 219 -7.95 21.34 8.47
C LYS A 219 -8.71 20.83 7.25
N HIS A 220 -8.05 20.03 6.40
CA HIS A 220 -8.54 19.70 5.06
C HIS A 220 -8.61 18.20 4.78
N ALA A 221 -7.85 17.36 5.55
CA ALA A 221 -7.70 15.94 5.28
C ALA A 221 -7.41 15.14 6.56
N ARG A 222 -7.48 13.82 6.45
CA ARG A 222 -6.88 12.90 7.42
C ARG A 222 -5.37 12.89 7.24
N ILE A 223 -4.65 12.57 8.32
CA ILE A 223 -3.19 12.47 8.31
C ILE A 223 -2.78 11.01 8.47
N GLY A 224 -1.96 10.52 7.55
CA GLY A 224 -1.16 9.31 7.71
C GLY A 224 0.30 9.65 7.95
N LEU A 225 0.98 8.91 8.82
CA LEU A 225 2.43 9.02 9.02
C LEU A 225 3.12 7.71 8.64
N TRP A 226 4.26 7.79 7.93
CA TRP A 226 5.05 6.65 7.51
C TRP A 226 6.55 6.88 7.74
N LEU A 227 7.37 5.91 8.03
CA LEU A 227 7.09 4.57 8.54
C LEU A 227 7.52 4.59 10.00
N LEU A 228 6.65 4.19 10.93
CA LEU A 228 6.96 4.17 12.36
C LEU A 228 7.21 2.72 12.80
N THR A 229 8.23 2.52 13.64
CA THR A 229 8.67 1.18 14.06
C THR A 229 8.84 1.04 15.55
N ARG A 230 8.74 2.15 16.32
CA ARG A 230 8.99 2.17 17.76
C ARG A 230 7.77 2.65 18.55
N PRO A 231 7.43 2.03 19.70
CA PRO A 231 6.25 2.40 20.49
C PRO A 231 6.23 3.86 20.97
N GLU A 232 7.39 4.47 21.23
CA GLU A 232 7.47 5.88 21.62
C GLU A 232 7.01 6.82 20.50
N GLU A 233 7.17 6.44 19.23
CA GLU A 233 6.78 7.25 18.07
C GLU A 233 5.26 7.37 17.94
N LEU A 234 4.50 6.43 18.49
CA LEU A 234 3.03 6.54 18.48
C LEU A 234 2.53 7.73 19.29
N ARG A 235 3.20 8.09 20.38
CA ARG A 235 2.84 9.28 21.17
C ARG A 235 3.07 10.58 20.38
N ASP A 236 4.14 10.61 19.60
CA ASP A 236 4.43 11.75 18.72
C ASP A 236 3.38 11.82 17.59
N ALA A 237 3.01 10.67 17.01
CA ALA A 237 1.96 10.61 16.00
C ALA A 237 0.61 11.10 16.54
N GLU A 238 0.23 10.71 17.76
CA GLU A 238 -0.98 11.18 18.43
C GLU A 238 -0.91 12.70 18.68
N ALA A 239 0.24 13.21 19.13
CA ALA A 239 0.44 14.64 19.36
C ALA A 239 0.38 15.47 18.06
N LEU A 240 0.80 14.90 16.93
CA LEU A 240 0.68 15.46 15.58
C LEU A 240 -0.75 15.36 15.01
N GLY A 241 -1.66 14.66 15.69
CA GLY A 241 -3.05 14.48 15.27
C GLY A 241 -3.20 13.47 14.12
N ALA A 242 -2.29 12.51 14.00
CA ALA A 242 -2.37 11.47 12.98
C ALA A 242 -3.64 10.62 13.15
N ASP A 243 -4.26 10.26 12.03
CA ASP A 243 -5.37 9.32 11.96
C ASP A 243 -4.86 7.90 11.71
N PHE A 244 -3.77 7.78 10.93
CA PHE A 244 -3.14 6.54 10.53
C PHE A 244 -1.64 6.56 10.79
N VAL A 245 -1.08 5.41 11.12
CA VAL A 245 0.37 5.17 11.22
C VAL A 245 0.70 3.89 10.46
N GLU A 246 1.55 4.02 9.45
CA GLU A 246 2.09 2.89 8.71
C GLU A 246 3.29 2.31 9.46
N THR A 247 3.29 0.99 9.62
CA THR A 247 4.37 0.23 10.27
C THR A 247 4.65 -1.07 9.52
N ASP A 248 5.90 -1.52 9.55
CA ASP A 248 6.32 -2.81 8.99
C ASP A 248 5.82 -4.05 9.75
N GLY A 249 5.01 -3.83 10.78
CA GLY A 249 4.52 -4.87 11.68
C GLY A 249 5.27 -4.96 13.00
N SER A 250 6.27 -4.10 13.23
CA SER A 250 6.98 -3.99 14.52
C SER A 250 6.12 -3.33 15.60
N LEU A 251 5.21 -2.44 15.24
CA LEU A 251 4.16 -1.94 16.12
C LEU A 251 2.92 -2.83 16.03
N ARG A 252 2.28 -3.05 17.17
CA ARG A 252 1.07 -3.88 17.27
C ARG A 252 -0.12 -3.04 17.75
N PRO A 253 -1.33 -3.26 17.17
CA PRO A 253 -2.58 -2.66 17.65
C PRO A 253 -2.93 -3.05 19.07
#